data_ed652f5fe637f422444ac162e97a1173
#
_entry.id   ed652f5fe637f422444ac162e97a1173
#
_cell.length_a   1.000
_cell.length_b   1.000
_cell.length_c   1.000
_cell.angle_alpha   90.00
_cell.angle_beta   90.00
_cell.angle_gamma   90.00
#
_symmetry.space_group_name_H-M   'P 1'
#
loop_
_entity.id
_entity.type
_entity.pdbx_description
1 polymer ?
#
loop_
_entity_poly.entity_id
_entity_poly.type
_entity_poly.pdbx_seq_one_letter_code
_entity_poly.pdbx_strand_id
1 'polypeptide(L)'
;QCYVSQACFGRSANRGECAQFCRLPFSLVDADGKTIVRNKHLLSLKDLNQSEVLEELLDAGATSLKIEGRLKDVTYVKNVTAAYRRKLDAIFARRKEYTRASSGTCRFDFQPQLDKSFSRGFTHYFLQGRGGEITSFDTPKSLGEEMGTLKEQRGGYITVAGVKPFHNGDGVCFLDEQGRLQGFRINRVDGNKLYPAGEVPRIKPRTRLYRNFDQEFERILTRKSSERKIGVCWELADTSFGFSLTAADEDDNRVTLSFPYPKEPARTPQADNLRSQLAKLGNTPFEVAGHLSEEASGIRLNLSENWFLPASVVADWRRQVIDRLIVAPRVF
;
A
#
# COMPACT_ATOMS: atom_id res chain seq x y z
N GLN A 1 11.96 -21.65 4.08
CA GLN A 1 11.43 -22.86 3.41
C GLN A 1 10.45 -23.59 4.33
N CYS A 2 9.31 -24.03 3.77
CA CYS A 2 8.39 -24.87 4.53
C CYS A 2 8.85 -26.33 4.45
N TYR A 3 9.41 -26.85 5.51
CA TYR A 3 9.90 -28.22 5.60
C TYR A 3 8.79 -29.25 5.32
N VAL A 4 7.60 -29.07 5.90
CA VAL A 4 6.47 -29.98 5.72
C VAL A 4 6.00 -30.04 4.27
N SER A 5 5.94 -28.88 3.60
CA SER A 5 5.57 -28.84 2.17
C SER A 5 6.55 -29.59 1.29
N GLN A 6 7.85 -29.47 1.59
CA GLN A 6 8.88 -30.17 0.84
C GLN A 6 8.91 -31.67 1.17
N ALA A 7 8.92 -32.03 2.46
CA ALA A 7 9.07 -33.39 2.90
C ALA A 7 7.86 -34.28 2.61
N CYS A 8 6.63 -33.75 2.82
CA CYS A 8 5.39 -34.52 2.68
C CYS A 8 4.80 -34.47 1.26
N PHE A 9 5.09 -33.43 0.47
CA PHE A 9 4.44 -33.18 -0.83
C PHE A 9 5.41 -32.97 -1.98
N GLY A 10 6.75 -32.96 -1.74
CA GLY A 10 7.76 -32.65 -2.75
C GLY A 10 7.69 -31.22 -3.29
N ARG A 11 6.92 -30.33 -2.65
CA ARG A 11 6.61 -28.97 -3.13
C ARG A 11 7.40 -27.92 -2.36
N SER A 12 8.31 -27.23 -3.03
CA SER A 12 9.18 -26.22 -2.39
C SER A 12 8.46 -24.88 -2.23
N ALA A 13 8.31 -24.45 -0.99
CA ALA A 13 7.78 -23.11 -0.69
C ALA A 13 8.69 -21.98 -1.23
N ASN A 14 10.02 -22.18 -1.29
CA ASN A 14 10.96 -21.22 -1.88
C ASN A 14 10.75 -21.02 -3.38
N ARG A 15 10.27 -22.05 -4.07
CA ARG A 15 9.91 -21.98 -5.50
C ARG A 15 8.48 -21.54 -5.76
N GLY A 16 7.78 -21.16 -4.70
CA GLY A 16 6.43 -20.73 -4.84
C GLY A 16 5.37 -21.83 -4.84
N GLU A 17 5.72 -23.06 -4.62
CA GLU A 17 4.85 -24.24 -4.76
C GLU A 17 4.35 -24.77 -3.41
N CYS A 18 4.25 -23.91 -2.38
CA CYS A 18 3.80 -24.33 -1.06
C CYS A 18 2.47 -25.08 -1.12
N ALA A 19 2.41 -26.28 -0.54
CA ALA A 19 1.22 -27.10 -0.48
C ALA A 19 0.15 -26.57 0.48
N GLN A 20 0.48 -25.54 1.27
CA GLN A 20 -0.39 -24.97 2.31
C GLN A 20 -0.93 -26.01 3.32
N PHE A 21 -0.16 -27.04 3.61
CA PHE A 21 -0.50 -28.09 4.56
C PHE A 21 -0.96 -27.54 5.92
N CYS A 22 -0.30 -26.49 6.42
CA CYS A 22 -0.67 -25.84 7.68
C CYS A 22 -2.07 -25.21 7.67
N ARG A 23 -2.74 -25.15 6.51
CA ARG A 23 -4.11 -24.63 6.37
C ARG A 23 -5.17 -25.73 6.39
N LEU A 24 -4.78 -27.00 6.44
CA LEU A 24 -5.70 -28.11 6.57
C LEU A 24 -6.21 -28.21 8.02
N PRO A 25 -7.41 -28.80 8.22
CA PRO A 25 -7.89 -29.12 9.55
C PRO A 25 -7.17 -30.36 10.10
N PHE A 26 -6.87 -30.33 11.39
CA PHE A 26 -6.23 -31.41 12.13
C PHE A 26 -6.99 -31.73 13.40
N SER A 27 -6.80 -32.95 13.90
CA SER A 27 -7.20 -33.34 15.27
C SER A 27 -5.93 -33.51 16.10
N LEU A 28 -5.98 -33.02 17.34
CA LEU A 28 -4.95 -33.25 18.34
C LEU A 28 -5.38 -34.42 19.23
N VAL A 29 -4.52 -35.41 19.37
CA VAL A 29 -4.70 -36.53 20.25
C VAL A 29 -3.57 -36.59 21.27
N ASP A 30 -3.83 -37.10 22.48
CA ASP A 30 -2.80 -37.37 23.49
C ASP A 30 -2.06 -38.69 23.21
N ALA A 31 -1.14 -39.05 24.09
CA ALA A 31 -0.34 -40.26 23.96
C ALA A 31 -1.19 -41.55 24.04
N ASP A 32 -2.36 -41.50 24.68
CA ASP A 32 -3.28 -42.61 24.82
C ASP A 32 -4.31 -42.70 23.71
N GLY A 33 -4.19 -41.82 22.68
CA GLY A 33 -5.09 -41.76 21.53
C GLY A 33 -6.41 -41.03 21.78
N LYS A 34 -6.58 -40.39 22.93
CA LYS A 34 -7.76 -39.59 23.25
C LYS A 34 -7.74 -38.26 22.51
N THR A 35 -8.82 -37.95 21.83
CA THR A 35 -8.94 -36.66 21.11
C THR A 35 -9.08 -35.49 22.09
N ILE A 36 -8.14 -34.56 22.05
CA ILE A 36 -8.16 -33.29 22.79
C ILE A 36 -8.87 -32.20 21.98
N VAL A 37 -8.54 -32.08 20.70
CA VAL A 37 -9.17 -31.14 19.77
C VAL A 37 -9.47 -31.85 18.47
N ARG A 38 -10.68 -31.65 17.92
CA ARG A 38 -11.10 -32.31 16.68
C ARG A 38 -11.33 -31.31 15.58
N ASN A 39 -10.76 -31.62 14.40
CA ASN A 39 -11.03 -30.93 13.12
C ASN A 39 -10.92 -29.40 13.18
N LYS A 40 -9.78 -28.89 13.66
CA LYS A 40 -9.46 -27.47 13.74
C LYS A 40 -8.19 -27.15 12.95
N HIS A 41 -8.03 -25.90 12.53
CA HIS A 41 -6.84 -25.44 11.79
C HIS A 41 -5.67 -25.16 12.72
N LEU A 42 -5.20 -26.20 13.42
CA LEU A 42 -4.22 -26.11 14.52
C LEU A 42 -2.90 -25.47 14.13
N LEU A 43 -2.50 -25.61 12.86
CA LEU A 43 -1.23 -25.07 12.33
C LEU A 43 -1.43 -23.79 11.52
N SER A 44 -2.65 -23.26 11.42
CA SER A 44 -2.94 -22.07 10.66
C SER A 44 -2.60 -20.82 11.46
N LEU A 45 -1.42 -20.24 11.21
CA LEU A 45 -0.99 -19.02 11.88
C LEU A 45 -1.81 -17.81 11.43
N LYS A 46 -2.06 -16.89 12.37
CA LYS A 46 -2.48 -15.53 12.11
C LYS A 46 -1.43 -14.80 11.27
N ASP A 47 -1.79 -13.70 10.64
CA ASP A 47 -0.85 -12.91 9.85
C ASP A 47 0.04 -12.06 10.76
N LEU A 48 1.33 -12.08 10.47
CA LEU A 48 2.32 -11.30 11.21
C LEU A 48 2.12 -9.81 10.88
N ASN A 49 1.79 -9.01 11.87
CA ASN A 49 1.64 -7.58 11.75
C ASN A 49 2.49 -6.88 12.82
N GLN A 50 3.58 -6.24 12.39
CA GLN A 50 4.50 -5.54 13.27
C GLN A 50 4.33 -4.02 13.20
N SER A 51 3.23 -3.54 12.65
CA SER A 51 3.03 -2.12 12.43
C SER A 51 2.97 -1.29 13.73
N GLU A 52 2.58 -1.89 14.85
CA GLU A 52 2.51 -1.20 16.15
C GLU A 52 3.87 -1.16 16.89
N VAL A 53 4.78 -2.03 16.51
CA VAL A 53 6.11 -2.17 17.15
C VAL A 53 7.25 -1.80 16.20
N LEU A 54 6.96 -1.01 15.15
CA LEU A 54 7.95 -0.58 14.16
C LEU A 54 9.13 0.16 14.78
N GLU A 55 8.86 1.01 15.77
CA GLU A 55 9.89 1.80 16.43
C GLU A 55 10.87 0.92 17.21
N GLU A 56 10.36 -0.08 17.93
CA GLU A 56 11.17 -1.07 18.63
C GLU A 56 12.04 -1.88 17.64
N LEU A 57 11.52 -2.18 16.45
CA LEU A 57 12.28 -2.87 15.41
C LEU A 57 13.41 -2.01 14.84
N LEU A 58 13.15 -0.71 14.63
CA LEU A 58 14.17 0.24 14.19
C LEU A 58 15.25 0.40 15.25
N ASP A 59 14.88 0.55 16.52
CA ASP A 59 15.83 0.63 17.65
C ASP A 59 16.67 -0.64 17.79
N ALA A 60 16.11 -1.80 17.45
CA ALA A 60 16.83 -3.07 17.38
C ALA A 60 17.74 -3.22 16.16
N GLY A 61 17.79 -2.21 15.26
CA GLY A 61 18.69 -2.18 14.09
C GLY A 61 18.07 -2.71 12.80
N ALA A 62 16.74 -2.86 12.70
CA ALA A 62 16.11 -3.25 11.46
C ALA A 62 16.17 -2.09 10.43
N THR A 63 16.88 -2.31 9.31
CA THR A 63 17.07 -1.32 8.24
C THR A 63 16.18 -1.54 7.03
N SER A 64 15.56 -2.71 6.91
CA SER A 64 14.71 -3.07 5.78
C SER A 64 13.54 -3.93 6.24
N LEU A 65 12.35 -3.67 5.72
CA LEU A 65 11.13 -4.39 6.03
C LEU A 65 10.60 -5.09 4.77
N LYS A 66 10.37 -6.40 4.88
CA LYS A 66 9.80 -7.19 3.78
C LYS A 66 8.31 -7.42 4.02
N ILE A 67 7.48 -6.99 3.09
CA ILE A 67 6.04 -7.24 3.08
C ILE A 67 5.76 -8.41 2.13
N GLU A 68 5.14 -9.47 2.65
CA GLU A 68 4.73 -10.61 1.84
C GLU A 68 3.35 -10.35 1.23
N GLY A 69 3.28 -10.32 -0.09
CA GLY A 69 2.07 -10.07 -0.85
C GLY A 69 1.80 -11.07 -1.97
N ARG A 70 2.55 -12.19 -2.00
CA ARG A 70 2.36 -13.21 -3.01
C ARG A 70 0.96 -13.79 -2.99
N LEU A 71 0.33 -13.92 -4.15
CA LEU A 71 -1.06 -14.32 -4.33
C LEU A 71 -2.08 -13.35 -3.69
N LYS A 72 -1.66 -12.11 -3.43
CA LYS A 72 -2.54 -11.02 -3.00
C LYS A 72 -2.79 -10.09 -4.18
N ASP A 73 -3.94 -9.43 -4.13
CA ASP A 73 -4.34 -8.42 -5.12
C ASP A 73 -3.60 -7.09 -4.91
N VAL A 74 -3.77 -6.18 -5.87
CA VAL A 74 -3.15 -4.86 -5.83
C VAL A 74 -3.68 -4.01 -4.67
N THR A 75 -4.92 -4.23 -4.24
CA THR A 75 -5.54 -3.48 -3.17
C THR A 75 -4.95 -3.83 -1.82
N TYR A 76 -4.67 -5.12 -1.58
CA TYR A 76 -3.88 -5.56 -0.43
C TYR A 76 -2.51 -4.89 -0.39
N VAL A 77 -1.77 -4.92 -1.52
CA VAL A 77 -0.42 -4.35 -1.60
C VAL A 77 -0.45 -2.85 -1.31
N LYS A 78 -1.38 -2.10 -1.92
CA LYS A 78 -1.54 -0.67 -1.67
C LYS A 78 -1.84 -0.37 -0.20
N ASN A 79 -2.83 -1.08 0.38
CA ASN A 79 -3.28 -0.87 1.74
C ASN A 79 -2.17 -1.13 2.76
N VAL A 80 -1.52 -2.29 2.68
CA VAL A 80 -0.47 -2.68 3.62
C VAL A 80 0.77 -1.78 3.48
N THR A 81 1.21 -1.51 2.25
CA THR A 81 2.36 -0.65 2.01
C THR A 81 2.10 0.79 2.49
N ALA A 82 0.91 1.32 2.25
CA ALA A 82 0.53 2.65 2.73
C ALA A 82 0.48 2.72 4.26
N ALA A 83 -0.03 1.67 4.93
CA ALA A 83 -0.09 1.62 6.39
C ALA A 83 1.32 1.69 7.01
N TYR A 84 2.25 0.86 6.53
CA TYR A 84 3.63 0.86 7.01
C TYR A 84 4.36 2.14 6.65
N ARG A 85 4.18 2.65 5.41
CA ARG A 85 4.82 3.91 4.98
C ARG A 85 4.41 5.09 5.86
N ARG A 86 3.12 5.26 6.13
CA ARG A 86 2.63 6.34 6.99
C ARG A 86 3.17 6.26 8.42
N LYS A 87 3.24 5.05 8.99
CA LYS A 87 3.80 4.86 10.33
C LYS A 87 5.29 5.19 10.36
N LEU A 88 6.07 4.74 9.37
CA LEU A 88 7.48 5.09 9.25
C LEU A 88 7.69 6.59 9.08
N ASP A 89 6.90 7.25 8.23
CA ASP A 89 6.99 8.70 8.03
C ASP A 89 6.68 9.47 9.32
N ALA A 90 5.72 9.01 10.12
CA ALA A 90 5.42 9.59 11.42
C ALA A 90 6.56 9.40 12.44
N ILE A 91 7.26 8.26 12.41
CA ILE A 91 8.46 8.02 13.23
C ILE A 91 9.58 8.99 12.80
N PHE A 92 9.88 9.06 11.50
CA PHE A 92 10.94 9.94 10.97
C PHE A 92 10.67 11.43 11.18
N ALA A 93 9.41 11.84 11.25
CA ALA A 93 9.06 13.21 11.55
C ALA A 93 9.47 13.63 12.98
N ARG A 94 9.43 12.71 13.95
CA ARG A 94 9.74 12.98 15.36
C ARG A 94 11.12 12.49 15.83
N ARG A 95 11.67 11.45 15.19
CA ARG A 95 12.97 10.85 15.55
C ARG A 95 13.99 11.13 14.46
N LYS A 96 14.82 12.15 14.68
CA LYS A 96 15.76 12.68 13.68
C LYS A 96 17.04 11.84 13.54
N GLU A 97 17.27 10.89 14.41
CA GLU A 97 18.34 9.89 14.30
C GLU A 97 18.09 8.87 13.19
N TYR A 98 16.85 8.77 12.69
CA TYR A 98 16.49 7.94 11.54
C TYR A 98 16.36 8.76 10.27
N THR A 99 16.90 8.23 9.18
CA THR A 99 16.74 8.78 7.83
C THR A 99 16.12 7.74 6.91
N ARG A 100 15.45 8.21 5.86
CA ARG A 100 14.92 7.31 4.84
C ARG A 100 16.04 6.85 3.91
N ALA A 101 16.14 5.54 3.68
CA ALA A 101 17.03 4.97 2.67
C ALA A 101 16.45 5.05 1.24
N SER A 102 15.21 5.48 1.08
CA SER A 102 14.53 5.53 -0.22
C SER A 102 14.11 6.94 -0.58
N SER A 103 14.37 7.34 -1.83
CA SER A 103 14.00 8.64 -2.39
C SER A 103 12.48 8.81 -2.53
N GLY A 104 12.04 10.03 -2.62
CA GLY A 104 10.66 10.40 -2.95
C GLY A 104 9.69 10.39 -1.78
N THR A 105 8.58 11.09 -2.00
CA THR A 105 7.48 11.22 -1.05
C THR A 105 6.26 10.46 -1.58
N CYS A 106 5.64 9.68 -0.71
CA CYS A 106 4.41 8.96 -1.02
C CYS A 106 3.19 9.80 -0.64
N ARG A 107 2.22 9.85 -1.55
CA ARG A 107 0.90 10.45 -1.32
C ARG A 107 -0.17 9.39 -1.47
N PHE A 108 -1.20 9.45 -0.62
CA PHE A 108 -2.29 8.48 -0.59
C PHE A 108 -3.62 9.21 -0.49
N ASP A 109 -4.56 8.89 -1.39
CA ASP A 109 -5.91 9.43 -1.43
C ASP A 109 -6.89 8.59 -0.58
N PHE A 110 -6.35 7.75 0.31
CA PHE A 110 -7.13 6.92 1.21
C PHE A 110 -6.45 6.78 2.57
N GLN A 111 -7.26 6.40 3.56
CA GLN A 111 -6.76 6.02 4.88
C GLN A 111 -6.56 4.50 4.92
N PRO A 112 -5.33 4.00 5.12
CA PRO A 112 -5.09 2.56 5.17
C PRO A 112 -5.74 1.94 6.41
N GLN A 113 -6.35 0.76 6.22
CA GLN A 113 -7.02 -0.03 7.26
C GLN A 113 -6.71 -1.50 7.01
N LEU A 114 -5.83 -2.08 7.84
CA LEU A 114 -5.28 -3.41 7.60
C LEU A 114 -6.33 -4.53 7.69
N ASP A 115 -7.34 -4.35 8.52
CA ASP A 115 -8.46 -5.28 8.70
C ASP A 115 -9.44 -5.33 7.52
N LYS A 116 -9.43 -4.33 6.64
CA LYS A 116 -10.21 -4.32 5.40
C LYS A 116 -9.57 -5.09 4.24
N SER A 117 -8.34 -5.53 4.38
CA SER A 117 -7.68 -6.43 3.44
C SER A 117 -7.66 -7.85 3.98
N PHE A 118 -7.11 -8.78 3.20
CA PHE A 118 -6.96 -10.15 3.64
C PHE A 118 -6.21 -10.26 4.97
N SER A 119 -6.86 -10.79 6.00
CA SER A 119 -6.26 -11.08 7.31
C SER A 119 -6.95 -12.27 7.98
N ARG A 120 -6.16 -13.15 8.61
CA ARG A 120 -6.61 -14.23 9.49
C ARG A 120 -6.64 -13.82 10.97
N GLY A 121 -6.65 -12.52 11.22
CA GLY A 121 -6.29 -11.91 12.48
C GLY A 121 -4.80 -11.65 12.56
N PHE A 122 -4.38 -10.78 13.47
CA PHE A 122 -3.00 -10.31 13.58
C PHE A 122 -2.30 -10.91 14.80
N THR A 123 -0.97 -11.04 14.69
CA THR A 123 -0.10 -11.47 15.77
C THR A 123 1.27 -10.80 15.64
N HIS A 124 1.92 -10.55 16.78
CA HIS A 124 3.34 -10.19 16.84
C HIS A 124 4.25 -11.44 16.92
N TYR A 125 3.66 -12.62 16.83
CA TYR A 125 4.31 -13.91 16.99
C TYR A 125 5.06 -13.99 18.33
N PHE A 126 6.34 -14.20 18.34
CA PHE A 126 7.13 -14.31 19.57
C PHE A 126 7.98 -13.06 19.88
N LEU A 127 7.70 -11.92 19.25
CA LEU A 127 8.50 -10.71 19.46
C LEU A 127 8.52 -10.27 20.93
N GLN A 128 7.38 -10.38 21.61
CA GLN A 128 7.22 -10.00 23.01
C GLN A 128 7.19 -11.23 23.95
N GLY A 129 7.82 -12.32 23.55
CA GLY A 129 7.87 -13.56 24.30
C GLY A 129 6.86 -14.62 23.84
N ARG A 130 6.89 -15.78 24.49
CA ARG A 130 5.98 -16.89 24.20
C ARG A 130 4.68 -16.71 24.99
N GLY A 131 3.62 -16.35 24.32
CA GLY A 131 2.29 -16.17 24.91
C GLY A 131 1.29 -15.70 23.86
N GLY A 132 0.01 -15.80 24.16
CA GLY A 132 -1.07 -15.35 23.30
C GLY A 132 -1.43 -16.30 22.16
N GLU A 133 -2.53 -16.00 21.51
CA GLU A 133 -3.08 -16.78 20.39
C GLU A 133 -2.39 -16.41 19.10
N ILE A 134 -1.49 -17.26 18.62
CA ILE A 134 -0.79 -17.11 17.34
C ILE A 134 -1.47 -17.79 16.17
N THR A 135 -2.53 -18.59 16.44
CA THR A 135 -3.22 -19.43 15.44
C THR A 135 -4.63 -18.95 15.16
N SER A 136 -5.07 -19.16 13.92
CA SER A 136 -6.44 -18.97 13.47
C SER A 136 -7.10 -20.35 13.38
N PHE A 137 -7.65 -20.83 14.52
CA PHE A 137 -8.16 -22.19 14.67
C PHE A 137 -9.44 -22.47 13.87
N ASP A 138 -10.29 -21.47 13.70
CA ASP A 138 -11.63 -21.68 13.15
C ASP A 138 -11.66 -21.63 11.63
N THR A 139 -10.78 -20.85 11.01
CA THR A 139 -10.70 -20.74 9.54
C THR A 139 -9.31 -20.33 9.06
N PRO A 140 -8.85 -20.90 7.93
CA PRO A 140 -7.63 -20.43 7.26
C PRO A 140 -7.89 -19.24 6.31
N LYS A 141 -9.15 -18.81 6.19
CA LYS A 141 -9.59 -17.70 5.33
C LYS A 141 -9.67 -16.40 6.12
N SER A 142 -9.72 -15.28 5.40
CA SER A 142 -9.96 -13.98 6.01
C SER A 142 -11.40 -13.87 6.51
N LEU A 143 -11.57 -13.40 7.74
CA LEU A 143 -12.87 -12.96 8.26
C LEU A 143 -13.09 -11.48 7.91
N GLY A 144 -12.04 -10.68 7.87
CA GLY A 144 -12.13 -9.24 7.64
C GLY A 144 -12.54 -8.48 8.91
N GLU A 145 -13.18 -7.35 8.70
CA GLU A 145 -13.58 -6.40 9.74
C GLU A 145 -14.81 -6.89 10.51
N GLU A 146 -14.75 -6.91 11.85
CA GLU A 146 -15.93 -7.22 12.67
C GLU A 146 -16.96 -6.07 12.58
N MET A 147 -18.18 -6.41 12.19
CA MET A 147 -19.26 -5.46 11.94
C MET A 147 -20.32 -5.44 13.04
N GLY A 148 -20.33 -6.44 13.92
CA GLY A 148 -21.30 -6.60 14.97
C GLY A 148 -21.93 -7.98 15.01
N THR A 149 -23.09 -8.10 15.61
CA THR A 149 -23.80 -9.38 15.78
C THR A 149 -25.16 -9.38 15.08
N LEU A 150 -25.60 -10.55 14.62
CA LEU A 150 -26.95 -10.70 14.08
C LEU A 150 -27.98 -10.27 15.10
N LYS A 151 -28.83 -9.30 14.75
CA LYS A 151 -29.99 -8.89 15.51
C LYS A 151 -31.23 -9.66 15.08
N GLU A 152 -31.47 -9.74 13.77
CA GLU A 152 -32.65 -10.36 13.19
C GLU A 152 -32.41 -10.84 11.76
N GLN A 153 -33.03 -11.94 11.39
CA GLN A 153 -33.14 -12.44 10.02
C GLN A 153 -34.60 -12.72 9.70
N ARG A 154 -35.20 -11.94 8.80
CA ARG A 154 -36.60 -12.06 8.37
C ARG A 154 -36.75 -11.78 6.89
N GLY A 155 -37.71 -12.46 6.26
CA GLY A 155 -38.33 -12.06 5.00
C GLY A 155 -37.42 -11.53 3.90
N GLY A 156 -36.22 -12.11 3.78
CA GLY A 156 -35.25 -11.69 2.76
C GLY A 156 -34.29 -10.57 3.17
N TYR A 157 -34.29 -10.13 4.43
CA TYR A 157 -33.29 -9.20 4.96
C TYR A 157 -32.69 -9.64 6.30
N ILE A 158 -31.56 -9.05 6.61
CA ILE A 158 -30.78 -9.26 7.85
C ILE A 158 -30.56 -7.90 8.51
N THR A 159 -30.68 -7.82 9.84
CA THR A 159 -30.26 -6.63 10.61
C THR A 159 -29.13 -6.96 11.55
N VAL A 160 -28.19 -6.03 11.70
CA VAL A 160 -26.97 -6.19 12.49
C VAL A 160 -26.96 -5.20 13.63
N ALA A 161 -26.64 -5.67 14.83
CA ALA A 161 -26.34 -4.83 15.98
C ALA A 161 -24.86 -4.45 15.94
N GLY A 162 -24.56 -3.31 15.37
CA GLY A 162 -23.23 -2.73 15.17
C GLY A 162 -23.34 -1.26 14.79
N VAL A 163 -22.22 -0.55 14.85
CA VAL A 163 -22.16 0.90 14.56
C VAL A 163 -21.55 1.23 13.20
N LYS A 164 -20.89 0.26 12.57
CA LYS A 164 -20.22 0.47 11.28
C LYS A 164 -21.21 0.34 10.13
N PRO A 165 -21.17 1.22 9.13
CA PRO A 165 -22.06 1.15 7.99
C PRO A 165 -21.70 0.01 7.03
N PHE A 166 -22.70 -0.60 6.41
CA PHE A 166 -22.58 -1.48 5.27
C PHE A 166 -22.92 -0.75 3.97
N HIS A 167 -22.35 -1.22 2.89
CA HIS A 167 -22.60 -0.68 1.55
C HIS A 167 -23.10 -1.77 0.59
N ASN A 168 -23.78 -1.33 -0.47
CA ASN A 168 -24.16 -2.24 -1.54
C ASN A 168 -22.92 -2.89 -2.15
N GLY A 169 -22.95 -4.19 -2.33
CA GLY A 169 -21.83 -4.96 -2.85
C GLY A 169 -20.83 -5.46 -1.81
N ASP A 170 -20.98 -5.09 -0.52
CA ASP A 170 -20.14 -5.63 0.54
C ASP A 170 -20.28 -7.17 0.64
N GLY A 171 -19.17 -7.84 0.93
CA GLY A 171 -19.15 -9.25 1.29
C GLY A 171 -19.22 -9.42 2.80
N VAL A 172 -20.17 -10.23 3.26
CA VAL A 172 -20.36 -10.54 4.67
C VAL A 172 -20.09 -12.02 4.92
N CYS A 173 -19.43 -12.34 6.03
CA CYS A 173 -19.22 -13.72 6.41
C CYS A 173 -19.44 -13.93 7.92
N PHE A 174 -19.61 -15.18 8.29
CA PHE A 174 -19.81 -15.62 9.67
C PHE A 174 -19.43 -17.10 9.82
N LEU A 175 -19.20 -17.54 11.05
CA LEU A 175 -19.05 -18.96 11.37
C LEU A 175 -20.39 -19.53 11.78
N ASP A 176 -20.80 -20.64 11.14
CA ASP A 176 -22.01 -21.36 11.50
C ASP A 176 -21.83 -22.15 12.82
N GLU A 177 -22.87 -22.84 13.27
CA GLU A 177 -22.86 -23.64 14.53
C GLU A 177 -21.84 -24.80 14.49
N GLN A 178 -21.46 -25.23 13.31
CA GLN A 178 -20.43 -26.25 13.09
C GLN A 178 -19.02 -25.64 12.94
N GLY A 179 -18.89 -24.31 13.08
CA GLY A 179 -17.64 -23.58 12.90
C GLY A 179 -17.19 -23.47 11.44
N ARG A 180 -18.07 -23.68 10.47
CA ARG A 180 -17.76 -23.52 9.03
C ARG A 180 -17.99 -22.08 8.60
N LEU A 181 -17.08 -21.56 7.82
CA LEU A 181 -17.20 -20.21 7.27
C LEU A 181 -18.28 -20.19 6.18
N GLN A 182 -19.31 -19.39 6.42
CA GLN A 182 -20.39 -19.06 5.48
C GLN A 182 -20.30 -17.61 5.09
N GLY A 183 -20.88 -17.22 3.94
CA GLY A 183 -20.86 -15.84 3.51
C GLY A 183 -21.89 -15.53 2.43
N PHE A 184 -22.19 -14.24 2.28
CA PHE A 184 -23.09 -13.72 1.27
C PHE A 184 -22.66 -12.34 0.82
N ARG A 185 -23.12 -11.91 -0.37
CA ARG A 185 -22.99 -10.55 -0.86
C ARG A 185 -24.23 -9.74 -0.51
N ILE A 186 -24.06 -8.48 -0.16
CA ILE A 186 -25.16 -7.53 0.01
C ILE A 186 -25.54 -6.98 -1.36
N ASN A 187 -26.79 -7.16 -1.76
CA ASN A 187 -27.35 -6.52 -2.95
C ASN A 187 -27.75 -5.07 -2.67
N ARG A 188 -28.48 -4.87 -1.54
CA ARG A 188 -28.99 -3.54 -1.17
C ARG A 188 -28.93 -3.35 0.33
N VAL A 189 -28.56 -2.14 0.74
CA VAL A 189 -28.64 -1.63 2.10
C VAL A 189 -29.79 -0.62 2.17
N ASP A 190 -30.63 -0.71 3.20
CA ASP A 190 -31.72 0.22 3.45
C ASP A 190 -31.77 0.48 4.97
N GLY A 191 -31.16 1.57 5.40
CA GLY A 191 -30.87 1.84 6.79
C GLY A 191 -30.03 0.74 7.42
N ASN A 192 -30.61 0.02 8.39
CA ASN A 192 -29.94 -1.12 9.05
C ASN A 192 -30.35 -2.49 8.47
N LYS A 193 -31.13 -2.51 7.39
CA LYS A 193 -31.55 -3.74 6.71
C LYS A 193 -30.61 -4.07 5.56
N LEU A 194 -30.04 -5.26 5.61
CA LEU A 194 -29.16 -5.80 4.58
C LEU A 194 -29.93 -6.83 3.76
N TYR A 195 -30.08 -6.58 2.47
CA TYR A 195 -30.74 -7.50 1.54
C TYR A 195 -29.66 -8.29 0.80
N PRO A 196 -29.53 -9.61 1.05
CA PRO A 196 -28.55 -10.45 0.37
C PRO A 196 -28.84 -10.59 -1.13
N ALA A 197 -27.78 -10.83 -1.93
CA ALA A 197 -27.90 -11.09 -3.37
C ALA A 197 -28.40 -12.50 -3.70
N GLY A 198 -28.48 -13.39 -2.73
CA GLY A 198 -28.94 -14.76 -2.89
C GLY A 198 -29.44 -15.33 -1.55
N GLU A 199 -29.70 -16.63 -1.55
CA GLU A 199 -30.12 -17.31 -0.32
C GLU A 199 -29.02 -17.31 0.72
N VAL A 200 -29.40 -17.04 1.97
CA VAL A 200 -28.50 -17.06 3.12
C VAL A 200 -29.03 -18.11 4.10
N PRO A 201 -28.19 -19.05 4.54
CA PRO A 201 -28.60 -20.03 5.52
C PRO A 201 -29.08 -19.34 6.80
N ARG A 202 -29.92 -20.06 7.59
CA ARG A 202 -30.39 -19.53 8.87
C ARG A 202 -29.21 -19.29 9.79
N ILE A 203 -29.07 -18.03 10.25
CA ILE A 203 -28.02 -17.58 11.15
C ILE A 203 -28.60 -17.55 12.58
N LYS A 204 -27.86 -18.12 13.52
CA LYS A 204 -28.24 -18.07 14.93
C LYS A 204 -28.20 -16.62 15.46
N PRO A 205 -29.19 -16.18 16.27
CA PRO A 205 -29.16 -14.88 16.91
C PRO A 205 -27.83 -14.64 17.67
N ARG A 206 -27.32 -13.40 17.65
CA ARG A 206 -26.05 -12.99 18.24
C ARG A 206 -24.79 -13.57 17.60
N THR A 207 -24.89 -14.29 16.47
CA THR A 207 -23.70 -14.66 15.68
C THR A 207 -22.95 -13.41 15.24
N ARG A 208 -21.62 -13.41 15.40
CA ARG A 208 -20.73 -12.32 14.91
C ARG A 208 -20.71 -12.33 13.39
N LEU A 209 -20.86 -11.15 12.82
CA LEU A 209 -20.80 -10.92 11.38
C LEU A 209 -19.57 -10.08 11.06
N TYR A 210 -18.90 -10.46 9.99
CA TYR A 210 -17.66 -9.81 9.53
C TYR A 210 -17.85 -9.35 8.10
N ARG A 211 -17.22 -8.21 7.74
CA ARG A 211 -17.11 -7.74 6.38
C ARG A 211 -15.76 -8.19 5.81
N ASN A 212 -15.77 -9.22 4.97
CA ASN A 212 -14.58 -9.75 4.33
C ASN A 212 -14.28 -9.14 2.95
N PHE A 213 -15.16 -8.25 2.48
CA PHE A 213 -14.98 -7.46 1.27
C PHE A 213 -15.73 -6.13 1.41
N ASP A 214 -14.99 -5.03 1.42
CA ASP A 214 -15.52 -3.66 1.48
C ASP A 214 -15.53 -3.07 0.06
N GLN A 215 -16.72 -2.98 -0.54
CA GLN A 215 -16.88 -2.54 -1.93
C GLN A 215 -16.42 -1.10 -2.16
N GLU A 216 -16.66 -0.23 -1.19
CA GLU A 216 -16.26 1.18 -1.31
C GLU A 216 -14.75 1.34 -1.18
N PHE A 217 -14.15 0.67 -0.21
CA PHE A 217 -12.70 0.67 -0.02
C PHE A 217 -11.97 0.09 -1.24
N GLU A 218 -12.47 -1.03 -1.76
CA GLU A 218 -11.95 -1.64 -2.98
C GLU A 218 -12.02 -0.69 -4.19
N ARG A 219 -13.14 0.01 -4.36
CA ARG A 219 -13.32 1.00 -5.42
C ARG A 219 -12.31 2.15 -5.34
N ILE A 220 -11.94 2.58 -4.15
CA ILE A 220 -10.91 3.61 -3.95
C ILE A 220 -9.54 3.06 -4.32
N LEU A 221 -9.20 1.87 -3.86
CA LEU A 221 -7.88 1.28 -4.06
C LEU A 221 -7.61 0.83 -5.50
N THR A 222 -8.63 0.43 -6.25
CA THR A 222 -8.47 0.03 -7.67
C THR A 222 -8.15 1.22 -8.59
N ARG A 223 -8.41 2.44 -8.16
CA ARG A 223 -8.05 3.67 -8.89
C ARG A 223 -6.58 4.06 -8.65
N LYS A 224 -6.13 5.15 -9.27
CA LYS A 224 -4.86 5.81 -8.94
C LYS A 224 -5.00 6.50 -7.57
N SER A 225 -4.86 5.73 -6.50
CA SER A 225 -5.05 6.17 -5.11
C SER A 225 -3.75 6.32 -4.34
N SER A 226 -2.62 6.00 -4.96
CA SER A 226 -1.29 6.16 -4.37
C SER A 226 -0.29 6.57 -5.45
N GLU A 227 0.61 7.47 -5.10
CA GLU A 227 1.68 7.93 -5.96
C GLU A 227 2.94 8.17 -5.13
N ARG A 228 4.10 7.90 -5.73
CA ARG A 228 5.39 8.28 -5.18
C ARG A 228 6.12 9.15 -6.20
N LYS A 229 6.57 10.33 -5.77
CA LYS A 229 7.35 11.26 -6.58
C LYS A 229 8.66 11.61 -5.91
N ILE A 230 9.69 11.77 -6.71
CA ILE A 230 11.04 12.17 -6.31
C ILE A 230 11.16 13.66 -6.63
N GLY A 231 11.60 14.45 -5.67
CA GLY A 231 11.82 15.88 -5.87
C GLY A 231 13.00 16.13 -6.84
N VAL A 232 12.81 17.01 -7.82
CA VAL A 232 13.85 17.43 -8.76
C VAL A 232 13.95 18.94 -8.79
N CYS A 233 15.20 19.44 -8.76
CA CYS A 233 15.52 20.84 -8.98
C CYS A 233 16.04 21.04 -10.40
N TRP A 234 15.64 22.15 -11.03
CA TRP A 234 16.07 22.55 -12.36
C TRP A 234 16.97 23.77 -12.31
N GLU A 235 17.94 23.78 -13.19
CA GLU A 235 18.73 24.95 -13.50
C GLU A 235 18.83 25.12 -15.01
N LEU A 236 18.28 26.21 -15.54
CA LEU A 236 18.41 26.63 -16.93
C LEU A 236 19.37 27.81 -16.99
N ALA A 237 20.48 27.67 -17.71
CA ALA A 237 21.45 28.71 -17.88
C ALA A 237 21.75 28.91 -19.36
N ASP A 238 22.10 30.14 -19.75
CA ASP A 238 22.66 30.40 -21.08
C ASP A 238 24.18 30.19 -21.10
N THR A 239 24.67 29.76 -22.25
CA THR A 239 26.09 29.50 -22.52
C THR A 239 26.56 30.33 -23.72
N SER A 240 27.84 30.29 -24.06
CA SER A 240 28.35 30.99 -25.23
C SER A 240 27.67 30.58 -26.54
N PHE A 241 27.24 29.34 -26.68
CA PHE A 241 26.67 28.79 -27.92
C PHE A 241 25.19 28.36 -27.82
N GLY A 242 24.53 28.71 -26.76
CA GLY A 242 23.13 28.32 -26.57
C GLY A 242 22.75 28.28 -25.10
N PHE A 243 22.24 27.12 -24.64
CA PHE A 243 21.71 26.93 -23.29
C PHE A 243 22.17 25.60 -22.68
N SER A 244 22.20 25.55 -21.37
CA SER A 244 22.35 24.31 -20.62
C SER A 244 21.17 24.11 -19.69
N LEU A 245 20.68 22.88 -19.59
CA LEU A 245 19.63 22.50 -18.68
C LEU A 245 20.14 21.39 -17.76
N THR A 246 20.09 21.65 -16.46
CA THR A 246 20.47 20.70 -15.41
C THR A 246 19.26 20.30 -14.63
N ALA A 247 19.14 18.99 -14.35
CA ALA A 247 18.24 18.45 -13.35
C ALA A 247 19.05 17.76 -12.25
N ALA A 248 18.70 18.01 -10.99
CA ALA A 248 19.26 17.31 -9.83
C ALA A 248 18.13 16.79 -8.96
N ASP A 249 18.13 15.50 -8.62
CA ASP A 249 17.13 14.93 -7.71
C ASP A 249 17.53 15.12 -6.24
N GLU A 250 16.68 14.67 -5.32
CA GLU A 250 16.88 14.83 -3.88
C GLU A 250 18.05 14.00 -3.31
N ASP A 251 18.61 13.07 -4.10
CA ASP A 251 19.79 12.26 -3.77
C ASP A 251 21.05 12.77 -4.48
N ASP A 252 21.04 14.01 -5.01
CA ASP A 252 22.12 14.63 -5.76
C ASP A 252 22.52 13.92 -7.07
N ASN A 253 21.67 13.02 -7.61
CA ASN A 253 21.88 12.54 -8.96
C ASN A 253 21.62 13.70 -9.94
N ARG A 254 22.65 14.05 -10.71
CA ARG A 254 22.64 15.24 -11.55
C ARG A 254 22.89 14.90 -13.01
N VAL A 255 22.10 15.50 -13.89
CA VAL A 255 22.27 15.43 -15.33
C VAL A 255 22.25 16.85 -15.89
N THR A 256 23.28 17.19 -16.67
CA THR A 256 23.37 18.45 -17.41
C THR A 256 23.50 18.15 -18.89
N LEU A 257 22.64 18.73 -19.71
CA LEU A 257 22.75 18.69 -21.16
C LEU A 257 22.91 20.12 -21.72
N SER A 258 23.78 20.26 -22.74
CA SER A 258 23.96 21.50 -23.47
C SER A 258 23.24 21.45 -24.80
N PHE A 259 22.55 22.51 -25.13
CA PHE A 259 21.74 22.65 -26.33
C PHE A 259 22.21 23.86 -27.13
N PRO A 260 22.91 23.65 -28.25
CA PRO A 260 23.17 24.73 -29.22
C PRO A 260 21.85 25.29 -29.74
N TYR A 261 21.59 26.55 -29.48
CA TYR A 261 20.33 27.18 -29.87
C TYR A 261 20.54 28.70 -30.05
N PRO A 262 19.94 29.34 -31.08
CA PRO A 262 20.03 30.77 -31.30
C PRO A 262 19.49 31.56 -30.11
N LYS A 263 20.17 32.60 -29.71
CA LYS A 263 19.76 33.51 -28.65
C LYS A 263 19.06 34.73 -29.26
N GLU A 264 17.75 34.76 -29.10
CA GLU A 264 16.92 35.88 -29.55
C GLU A 264 16.29 36.57 -28.34
N PRO A 265 16.40 37.89 -28.17
CA PRO A 265 15.74 38.60 -27.09
C PRO A 265 14.23 38.48 -27.20
N ALA A 266 13.55 38.17 -26.09
CA ALA A 266 12.09 38.10 -26.05
C ALA A 266 11.47 39.49 -25.87
N ARG A 267 10.35 39.72 -26.52
CA ARG A 267 9.57 40.96 -26.39
C ARG A 267 8.78 41.04 -25.09
N THR A 268 8.50 39.89 -24.45
CA THR A 268 7.74 39.75 -23.21
C THR A 268 8.50 38.91 -22.20
N PRO A 269 8.32 39.10 -20.89
CA PRO A 269 8.94 38.26 -19.86
C PRO A 269 8.69 36.79 -20.09
N GLN A 270 9.73 35.95 -20.04
CA GLN A 270 9.66 34.52 -20.32
C GLN A 270 9.75 33.65 -19.06
N ALA A 271 10.18 34.21 -17.94
CA ALA A 271 10.50 33.43 -16.73
C ALA A 271 9.36 32.50 -16.28
N ASP A 272 8.13 33.00 -16.22
CA ASP A 272 6.98 32.20 -15.77
C ASP A 272 6.60 31.11 -16.76
N ASN A 273 6.72 31.40 -18.06
CA ASN A 273 6.50 30.41 -19.11
C ASN A 273 7.55 29.29 -19.02
N LEU A 274 8.83 29.63 -18.87
CA LEU A 274 9.92 28.67 -18.72
C LEU A 274 9.75 27.79 -17.50
N ARG A 275 9.43 28.40 -16.34
CA ARG A 275 9.10 27.63 -15.11
C ARG A 275 7.91 26.70 -15.31
N SER A 276 6.85 27.20 -15.92
CA SER A 276 5.65 26.38 -16.22
C SER A 276 5.97 25.19 -17.13
N GLN A 277 6.82 25.37 -18.16
CA GLN A 277 7.19 24.28 -19.06
C GLN A 277 8.11 23.25 -18.37
N LEU A 278 9.06 23.69 -17.54
CA LEU A 278 9.95 22.79 -16.79
C LEU A 278 9.21 22.02 -15.69
N ALA A 279 8.15 22.59 -15.13
CA ALA A 279 7.32 21.94 -14.12
C ALA A 279 6.44 20.80 -14.64
N LYS A 280 6.23 20.67 -15.95
CA LYS A 280 5.36 19.66 -16.57
C LYS A 280 6.02 18.28 -16.64
N LEU A 281 6.18 17.61 -15.52
CA LEU A 281 6.86 16.32 -15.43
C LEU A 281 5.95 15.09 -15.70
N GLY A 282 4.62 15.28 -15.73
CA GLY A 282 3.64 14.29 -16.16
C GLY A 282 3.75 12.95 -15.43
N ASN A 283 3.80 11.85 -16.20
CA ASN A 283 3.87 10.48 -15.68
C ASN A 283 5.29 10.02 -15.29
N THR A 284 6.28 10.92 -15.30
CA THR A 284 7.62 10.58 -14.82
C THR A 284 7.62 10.34 -13.31
N PRO A 285 8.64 9.66 -12.75
CA PRO A 285 8.75 9.48 -11.30
C PRO A 285 9.09 10.77 -10.53
N PHE A 286 9.24 11.89 -11.22
CA PHE A 286 9.70 13.16 -10.65
C PHE A 286 8.57 14.18 -10.49
N GLU A 287 8.74 15.08 -9.51
CA GLU A 287 8.02 16.34 -9.36
C GLU A 287 9.01 17.45 -9.02
N VAL A 288 8.67 18.71 -9.29
CA VAL A 288 9.54 19.82 -8.92
C VAL A 288 9.65 19.93 -7.41
N ALA A 289 10.86 20.00 -6.88
CA ALA A 289 11.11 20.19 -5.46
C ALA A 289 10.71 21.59 -5.02
N GLY A 290 10.12 21.75 -3.83
CA GLY A 290 9.88 23.04 -3.17
C GLY A 290 8.59 23.76 -3.54
N HIS A 291 7.46 23.29 -3.01
CA HIS A 291 6.18 24.02 -3.05
C HIS A 291 5.95 24.98 -1.85
N LEU A 292 6.94 25.27 -1.02
CA LEU A 292 6.71 25.92 0.27
C LEU A 292 7.27 27.34 0.45
N SER A 293 7.98 27.92 -0.52
CA SER A 293 8.31 29.35 -0.49
C SER A 293 8.63 29.91 -1.87
N GLU A 294 8.36 31.19 -2.12
CA GLU A 294 8.66 31.89 -3.38
C GLU A 294 10.18 31.93 -3.70
N GLU A 295 11.04 31.90 -2.68
CA GLU A 295 12.50 31.88 -2.83
C GLU A 295 13.08 30.48 -3.06
N ALA A 296 12.30 29.39 -2.83
CA ALA A 296 12.70 28.01 -2.98
C ALA A 296 11.92 27.30 -4.11
N SER A 297 11.64 27.99 -5.21
CA SER A 297 11.15 27.29 -6.40
C SER A 297 12.25 26.35 -6.88
N GLY A 298 11.97 25.04 -6.97
CA GLY A 298 12.93 24.05 -7.48
C GLY A 298 13.35 24.30 -8.94
N ILE A 299 13.14 25.51 -9.48
CA ILE A 299 13.50 25.91 -10.83
C ILE A 299 14.27 27.24 -10.80
N ARG A 300 15.57 27.17 -11.04
CA ARG A 300 16.48 28.32 -11.13
C ARG A 300 16.68 28.67 -12.58
N LEU A 301 16.54 29.96 -12.89
CA LEU A 301 16.83 30.53 -14.22
C LEU A 301 18.04 31.46 -14.11
N ASN A 302 19.21 31.02 -14.63
CA ASN A 302 20.48 31.75 -14.65
C ASN A 302 20.70 32.25 -16.07
N LEU A 303 19.87 33.18 -16.53
CA LEU A 303 19.90 33.74 -17.87
C LEU A 303 20.46 35.17 -17.82
N SER A 304 21.41 35.48 -18.71
CA SER A 304 21.99 36.80 -18.80
C SER A 304 21.02 37.88 -19.30
N GLU A 305 20.03 37.45 -20.10
CA GLU A 305 18.97 38.31 -20.65
C GLU A 305 17.64 37.56 -20.73
N ASN A 306 16.58 38.28 -21.09
CA ASN A 306 15.26 37.69 -21.34
C ASN A 306 15.20 37.05 -22.72
N TRP A 307 15.67 35.80 -22.83
CA TRP A 307 15.75 35.07 -24.10
C TRP A 307 14.38 34.46 -24.47
N PHE A 308 14.07 34.49 -25.78
CA PHE A 308 12.90 33.80 -26.32
C PHE A 308 13.22 32.32 -26.54
N LEU A 309 12.48 31.44 -25.85
CA LEU A 309 12.55 30.00 -26.01
C LEU A 309 11.12 29.45 -26.27
N PRO A 310 10.87 28.84 -27.44
CA PRO A 310 9.60 28.23 -27.72
C PRO A 310 9.26 27.10 -26.71
N ALA A 311 8.01 27.01 -26.29
CA ALA A 311 7.58 26.01 -25.31
C ALA A 311 7.87 24.56 -25.77
N SER A 312 7.81 24.28 -27.07
CA SER A 312 8.15 22.98 -27.66
C SER A 312 9.63 22.63 -27.48
N VAL A 313 10.51 23.61 -27.61
CA VAL A 313 11.98 23.44 -27.44
C VAL A 313 12.28 23.11 -25.97
N VAL A 314 11.76 23.91 -25.05
CA VAL A 314 11.95 23.67 -23.60
C VAL A 314 11.37 22.30 -23.19
N ALA A 315 10.21 21.93 -23.73
CA ALA A 315 9.59 20.64 -23.48
C ALA A 315 10.44 19.47 -24.01
N ASP A 316 11.10 19.63 -25.13
CA ASP A 316 12.00 18.63 -25.70
C ASP A 316 13.27 18.49 -24.85
N TRP A 317 13.92 19.58 -24.48
CA TRP A 317 15.08 19.58 -23.59
C TRP A 317 14.79 18.94 -22.26
N ARG A 318 13.65 19.31 -21.63
CA ARG A 318 13.18 18.70 -20.39
C ARG A 318 13.06 17.18 -20.52
N ARG A 319 12.44 16.65 -21.59
CA ARG A 319 12.32 15.21 -21.82
C ARG A 319 13.69 14.54 -21.90
N GLN A 320 14.60 15.08 -22.70
CA GLN A 320 15.95 14.53 -22.86
C GLN A 320 16.70 14.46 -21.53
N VAL A 321 16.63 15.49 -20.72
CA VAL A 321 17.30 15.54 -19.40
C VAL A 321 16.66 14.53 -18.44
N ILE A 322 15.33 14.46 -18.40
CA ILE A 322 14.60 13.50 -17.54
C ILE A 322 14.88 12.05 -17.95
N ASP A 323 14.87 11.73 -19.23
CA ASP A 323 15.17 10.39 -19.73
C ASP A 323 16.58 9.94 -19.29
N ARG A 324 17.55 10.86 -19.32
CA ARG A 324 18.90 10.61 -18.80
C ARG A 324 18.93 10.45 -17.28
N LEU A 325 18.17 11.25 -16.54
CA LEU A 325 18.12 11.18 -15.08
C LEU A 325 17.46 9.87 -14.59
N ILE A 326 16.47 9.35 -15.31
CA ILE A 326 15.83 8.05 -15.00
C ILE A 326 16.83 6.89 -15.05
N VAL A 327 17.75 6.91 -16.02
CA VAL A 327 18.72 5.83 -16.23
C VAL A 327 20.09 6.11 -15.60
N ALA A 328 20.26 7.27 -14.97
CA ALA A 328 21.51 7.59 -14.28
C ALA A 328 21.78 6.56 -13.16
N PRO A 329 23.05 6.12 -13.00
CA PRO A 329 23.42 5.23 -11.91
C PRO A 329 23.09 5.90 -10.57
N ARG A 330 22.33 5.22 -9.73
CA ARG A 330 22.03 5.70 -8.38
C ARG A 330 23.02 5.10 -7.41
N VAL A 331 23.64 5.93 -6.61
CA VAL A 331 24.47 5.50 -5.49
C VAL A 331 23.51 5.30 -4.31
N PHE A 332 23.36 4.05 -3.86
CA PHE A 332 22.57 3.70 -2.68
C PHE A 332 23.48 3.57 -1.45
#